data_77e399fa7c4fb12048fbc7e35682717c
#
_entry.id   77e399fa7c4fb12048fbc7e35682717c
#
_cell.length_a   1.000
_cell.length_b   1.000
_cell.length_c   1.000
_cell.angle_alpha   90.00
_cell.angle_beta   90.00
_cell.angle_gamma   90.00
#
_symmetry.space_group_name_H-M   'P 1'
#
loop_
_entity.id
_entity.type
_entity.pdbx_description
1 polymer ?
#
loop_
_entity_poly.entity_id
_entity_poly.type
_entity_poly.pdbx_seq_one_letter_code
_entity_poly.pdbx_strand_id
1 'polypeptide(L)'
;MKLLRVGTAGAERPALLDAEGVLRDLTGIVDDIDGALLADAAALGRVRAAADAGELPALDATGLRIGPPLARIGKVVCIGLNYHDHARETGAEPPAEPVVFFKAADTVVGPNDTVLVPRGSVKTDWEVELAVVIGRTARYVADDEDPLAYVAGYAVAHDVSEREFQIERGGTWDKGKNCETFNPLGPWLVTADEVADPQDLSLKLWVNGELKQDGTTAEQIFSVAEVVRYVSQFMVLYPGDVINTGTPAGVALGAPEPKPFLRAGDVVELEIAGLGRQRQEFKDA
;
A
#
# COMPACT_ATOMS: atom_id res chain seq x y z
N MET A 1 11.32 3.82 11.73
CA MET A 1 12.30 3.26 10.77
C MET A 1 11.69 3.12 9.39
N LYS A 2 12.50 3.21 8.33
CA LYS A 2 12.06 2.95 6.93
C LYS A 2 12.67 1.63 6.47
N LEU A 3 11.88 0.56 6.49
CA LEU A 3 12.31 -0.80 6.16
C LEU A 3 11.95 -1.11 4.69
N LEU A 4 12.88 -1.66 3.93
CA LEU A 4 12.67 -1.95 2.51
C LEU A 4 13.44 -3.21 2.09
N ARG A 5 13.12 -3.72 0.91
CA ARG A 5 13.80 -4.88 0.32
C ARG A 5 14.34 -4.51 -1.05
N VAL A 6 15.59 -4.86 -1.31
CA VAL A 6 16.28 -4.48 -2.56
C VAL A 6 16.91 -5.69 -3.23
N GLY A 7 16.88 -5.70 -4.57
CA GLY A 7 17.46 -6.77 -5.37
C GLY A 7 16.53 -7.29 -6.45
N THR A 8 16.93 -8.39 -7.08
CA THR A 8 16.15 -9.06 -8.12
C THR A 8 14.86 -9.62 -7.52
N ALA A 9 13.77 -9.56 -8.28
CA ALA A 9 12.47 -10.11 -7.85
C ALA A 9 12.59 -11.58 -7.41
N GLY A 10 12.09 -11.87 -6.21
CA GLY A 10 12.18 -13.19 -5.56
C GLY A 10 13.51 -13.50 -4.89
N ALA A 11 14.49 -12.57 -4.95
CA ALA A 11 15.79 -12.69 -4.30
C ALA A 11 16.22 -11.35 -3.67
N GLU A 12 15.22 -10.57 -3.25
CA GLU A 12 15.48 -9.33 -2.52
C GLU A 12 16.07 -9.64 -1.13
N ARG A 13 16.82 -8.69 -0.60
CA ARG A 13 17.37 -8.71 0.74
C ARG A 13 16.86 -7.54 1.58
N PRO A 14 16.76 -7.71 2.91
CA PRO A 14 16.28 -6.67 3.81
C PRO A 14 17.30 -5.53 3.93
N ALA A 15 16.78 -4.31 3.97
CA ALA A 15 17.55 -3.09 4.15
C ALA A 15 16.75 -2.06 4.98
N LEU A 16 17.46 -1.05 5.46
CA LEU A 16 16.89 0.11 6.14
C LEU A 16 17.39 1.38 5.44
N LEU A 17 16.51 2.34 5.24
CA LEU A 17 16.90 3.70 4.82
C LEU A 17 17.09 4.54 6.09
N ASP A 18 18.32 5.01 6.32
CA ASP A 18 18.63 5.86 7.49
C ASP A 18 18.20 7.32 7.29
N ALA A 19 18.43 8.15 8.31
CA ALA A 19 18.07 9.56 8.30
C ALA A 19 18.87 10.38 7.28
N GLU A 20 20.07 9.94 6.94
CA GLU A 20 20.95 10.55 5.95
C GLU A 20 20.61 10.12 4.51
N GLY A 21 19.63 9.22 4.33
CA GLY A 21 19.24 8.70 3.04
C GLY A 21 20.17 7.59 2.51
N VAL A 22 20.97 6.99 3.39
CA VAL A 22 21.86 5.87 3.05
C VAL A 22 21.14 4.55 3.31
N LEU A 23 21.21 3.63 2.35
CA LEU A 23 20.73 2.27 2.56
C LEU A 23 21.70 1.49 3.44
N ARG A 24 21.15 0.79 4.43
CA ARG A 24 21.87 -0.05 5.38
C ARG A 24 21.46 -1.51 5.22
N ASP A 25 22.43 -2.39 5.18
CA ASP A 25 22.21 -3.84 5.06
C ASP A 25 21.74 -4.44 6.38
N LEU A 26 20.63 -5.17 6.36
CA LEU A 26 20.06 -5.85 7.52
C LEU A 26 20.32 -7.36 7.54
N THR A 27 20.93 -7.94 6.50
CA THR A 27 21.12 -9.41 6.38
C THR A 27 21.91 -10.05 7.53
N GLY A 28 22.72 -9.26 8.26
CA GLY A 28 23.44 -9.73 9.46
C GLY A 28 22.61 -9.75 10.74
N ILE A 29 21.39 -9.20 10.75
CA ILE A 29 20.55 -9.04 11.93
C ILE A 29 19.22 -9.77 11.79
N VAL A 30 18.62 -9.75 10.58
CA VAL A 30 17.34 -10.38 10.28
C VAL A 30 17.44 -11.19 8.99
N ASP A 31 16.62 -12.24 8.89
CA ASP A 31 16.55 -13.05 7.67
C ASP A 31 15.86 -12.29 6.53
N ASP A 32 14.71 -11.66 6.83
CA ASP A 32 13.97 -10.82 5.89
C ASP A 32 12.98 -9.91 6.64
N ILE A 33 12.29 -9.02 5.91
CA ILE A 33 11.21 -8.20 6.45
C ILE A 33 9.89 -8.93 6.15
N ASP A 34 9.39 -9.64 7.14
CA ASP A 34 8.16 -10.44 7.05
C ASP A 34 7.31 -10.34 8.34
N GLY A 35 6.21 -11.07 8.38
CA GLY A 35 5.33 -11.10 9.55
C GLY A 35 6.02 -11.62 10.82
N ALA A 36 7.03 -12.48 10.72
CA ALA A 36 7.76 -12.98 11.88
C ALA A 36 8.61 -11.86 12.51
N LEU A 37 9.32 -11.10 11.69
CA LEU A 37 10.06 -9.92 12.16
C LEU A 37 9.11 -8.86 12.76
N LEU A 38 8.01 -8.56 12.07
CA LEU A 38 7.07 -7.52 12.51
C LEU A 38 6.37 -7.86 13.83
N ALA A 39 6.20 -9.14 14.14
CA ALA A 39 5.63 -9.62 15.39
C ALA A 39 6.65 -9.67 16.55
N ASP A 40 7.93 -9.61 16.27
CA ASP A 40 9.00 -9.69 17.26
C ASP A 40 9.53 -8.30 17.64
N ALA A 41 8.93 -7.70 18.68
CA ALA A 41 9.37 -6.41 19.19
C ALA A 41 10.85 -6.38 19.62
N ALA A 42 11.40 -7.51 20.07
CA ALA A 42 12.81 -7.60 20.46
C ALA A 42 13.71 -7.59 19.21
N ALA A 43 13.32 -8.26 18.12
CA ALA A 43 14.05 -8.22 16.85
C ALA A 43 14.03 -6.81 16.25
N LEU A 44 12.86 -6.16 16.20
CA LEU A 44 12.74 -4.77 15.75
C LEU A 44 13.57 -3.82 16.63
N GLY A 45 13.59 -4.06 17.95
CA GLY A 45 14.44 -3.33 18.89
C GLY A 45 15.93 -3.47 18.60
N ARG A 46 16.40 -4.67 18.24
CA ARG A 46 17.80 -4.90 17.81
C ARG A 46 18.15 -4.14 16.53
N VAL A 47 17.25 -4.17 15.54
CA VAL A 47 17.43 -3.41 14.28
C VAL A 47 17.57 -1.91 14.58
N ARG A 48 16.67 -1.36 15.41
CA ARG A 48 16.72 0.04 15.82
C ARG A 48 18.02 0.40 16.54
N ALA A 49 18.40 -0.40 17.55
CA ALA A 49 19.62 -0.16 18.31
C ALA A 49 20.87 -0.16 17.42
N ALA A 50 20.98 -1.10 16.49
CA ALA A 50 22.09 -1.15 15.53
C ALA A 50 22.09 0.06 14.56
N ALA A 51 20.91 0.52 14.13
CA ALA A 51 20.77 1.72 13.31
C ALA A 51 21.23 2.97 14.07
N ASP A 52 20.73 3.15 15.30
CA ASP A 52 21.05 4.31 16.15
C ASP A 52 22.54 4.34 16.54
N ALA A 53 23.18 3.18 16.71
CA ALA A 53 24.60 3.04 16.96
C ALA A 53 25.50 3.22 15.72
N GLY A 54 24.89 3.31 14.50
CA GLY A 54 25.64 3.38 13.24
C GLY A 54 26.41 2.09 12.89
N GLU A 55 25.98 0.94 13.44
CA GLU A 55 26.66 -0.34 13.26
C GLU A 55 26.26 -1.08 11.97
N LEU A 56 25.19 -0.60 11.30
CA LEU A 56 24.71 -1.23 10.09
C LEU A 56 25.61 -0.90 8.88
N PRO A 57 26.10 -1.91 8.13
CA PRO A 57 26.91 -1.68 6.95
C PRO A 57 26.15 -0.87 5.89
N ALA A 58 26.84 0.07 5.23
CA ALA A 58 26.26 0.74 4.09
C ALA A 58 26.07 -0.27 2.93
N LEU A 59 24.94 -0.17 2.26
CA LEU A 59 24.59 -0.99 1.12
C LEU A 59 24.72 -0.16 -0.15
N ASP A 60 25.58 -0.59 -1.08
CA ASP A 60 25.58 0.00 -2.43
C ASP A 60 24.28 -0.42 -3.15
N ALA A 61 23.42 0.55 -3.32
CA ALA A 61 22.12 0.37 -3.97
C ALA A 61 22.11 0.85 -5.43
N THR A 62 23.25 1.22 -5.98
CA THR A 62 23.35 1.73 -7.36
C THR A 62 22.76 0.72 -8.34
N GLY A 63 21.64 1.10 -8.98
CA GLY A 63 20.94 0.27 -9.95
C GLY A 63 20.19 -0.94 -9.39
N LEU A 64 20.09 -1.06 -8.06
CA LEU A 64 19.26 -2.11 -7.45
C LEU A 64 17.77 -1.76 -7.58
N ARG A 65 16.96 -2.77 -7.93
CA ARG A 65 15.50 -2.68 -7.85
C ARG A 65 15.07 -2.60 -6.39
N ILE A 66 14.11 -1.77 -6.09
CA ILE A 66 13.36 -1.81 -4.82
C ILE A 66 12.18 -2.75 -5.03
N GLY A 67 12.11 -3.81 -4.23
CA GLY A 67 10.99 -4.75 -4.19
C GLY A 67 9.87 -4.29 -3.26
N PRO A 68 8.78 -5.08 -3.14
CA PRO A 68 7.81 -4.86 -2.07
C PRO A 68 8.51 -4.87 -0.71
N PRO A 69 8.10 -4.02 0.24
CA PRO A 69 8.77 -3.92 1.53
C PRO A 69 8.62 -5.15 2.43
N LEU A 70 7.70 -6.05 2.07
CA LEU A 70 7.42 -7.30 2.77
C LEU A 70 7.78 -8.51 1.90
N ALA A 71 8.52 -9.46 2.46
CA ALA A 71 8.92 -10.69 1.78
C ALA A 71 7.76 -11.65 1.54
N ARG A 72 6.77 -11.59 2.42
CA ARG A 72 5.60 -12.48 2.37
C ARG A 72 4.37 -11.76 2.91
N ILE A 73 3.33 -11.72 2.12
CA ILE A 73 2.04 -11.16 2.47
C ILE A 73 1.01 -12.30 2.48
N GLY A 74 0.27 -12.43 3.58
CA GLY A 74 -0.76 -13.47 3.69
C GLY A 74 -2.01 -13.12 2.90
N LYS A 75 -2.47 -11.88 3.02
CA LYS A 75 -3.60 -11.32 2.28
C LYS A 75 -3.48 -9.80 2.17
N VAL A 76 -4.11 -9.25 1.14
CA VAL A 76 -4.37 -7.82 0.98
C VAL A 76 -5.86 -7.61 1.11
N VAL A 77 -6.28 -6.99 2.21
CA VAL A 77 -7.66 -6.57 2.46
C VAL A 77 -7.80 -5.15 1.94
N CYS A 78 -8.88 -4.85 1.24
CA CYS A 78 -9.12 -3.53 0.68
C CYS A 78 -10.45 -2.95 1.15
N ILE A 79 -10.49 -1.64 1.35
CA ILE A 79 -11.68 -0.91 1.77
C ILE A 79 -12.13 0.01 0.63
N GLY A 80 -13.28 -0.31 0.05
CA GLY A 80 -13.88 0.50 -1.01
C GLY A 80 -14.68 1.68 -0.47
N LEU A 81 -14.79 2.75 -1.28
CA LEU A 81 -15.61 3.93 -0.99
C LEU A 81 -15.32 4.58 0.38
N ASN A 82 -14.07 4.65 0.78
CA ASN A 82 -13.69 5.10 2.12
C ASN A 82 -13.28 6.58 2.20
N TYR A 83 -13.62 7.39 1.19
CA TYR A 83 -13.34 8.84 1.22
C TYR A 83 -14.59 9.63 0.86
N HIS A 84 -14.89 10.67 1.65
CA HIS A 84 -16.05 11.52 1.44
C HIS A 84 -16.03 12.24 0.08
N ASP A 85 -14.87 12.71 -0.36
CA ASP A 85 -14.71 13.38 -1.65
C ASP A 85 -14.87 12.40 -2.82
N HIS A 86 -14.34 11.17 -2.71
CA HIS A 86 -14.50 10.13 -3.73
C HIS A 86 -15.96 9.64 -3.83
N ALA A 87 -16.69 9.50 -2.72
CA ALA A 87 -18.09 9.19 -2.73
C ALA A 87 -18.90 10.29 -3.48
N ARG A 88 -18.61 11.57 -3.19
CA ARG A 88 -19.24 12.70 -3.90
C ARG A 88 -18.92 12.69 -5.39
N GLU A 89 -17.67 12.45 -5.79
CA GLU A 89 -17.23 12.39 -7.20
C GLU A 89 -17.97 11.32 -7.99
N THR A 90 -18.16 10.15 -7.42
CA THR A 90 -18.84 9.01 -8.08
C THR A 90 -20.36 9.02 -7.93
N GLY A 91 -20.92 9.98 -7.19
CA GLY A 91 -22.35 10.08 -6.90
C GLY A 91 -22.86 8.95 -5.97
N ALA A 92 -21.95 8.31 -5.23
CA ALA A 92 -22.30 7.29 -4.26
C ALA A 92 -22.62 7.92 -2.90
N GLU A 93 -23.59 7.34 -2.18
CA GLU A 93 -23.78 7.66 -0.77
C GLU A 93 -22.65 7.04 0.06
N PRO A 94 -22.15 7.75 1.10
CA PRO A 94 -21.20 7.16 2.04
C PRO A 94 -21.76 5.86 2.62
N PRO A 95 -20.98 4.74 2.59
CA PRO A 95 -21.46 3.48 3.12
C PRO A 95 -21.65 3.54 4.64
N ALA A 96 -22.63 2.79 5.14
CA ALA A 96 -22.91 2.71 6.59
C ALA A 96 -21.85 1.91 7.37
N GLU A 97 -21.09 1.08 6.67
CA GLU A 97 -19.99 0.25 7.20
C GLU A 97 -18.94 0.00 6.10
N PRO A 98 -17.67 -0.32 6.43
CA PRO A 98 -16.61 -0.53 5.46
C PRO A 98 -16.95 -1.57 4.39
N VAL A 99 -16.82 -1.22 3.13
CA VAL A 99 -16.97 -2.14 1.98
C VAL A 99 -15.68 -2.91 1.82
N VAL A 100 -15.69 -4.21 2.18
CA VAL A 100 -14.48 -5.05 2.19
C VAL A 100 -14.41 -5.90 0.92
N PHE A 101 -13.23 -5.90 0.27
CA PHE A 101 -12.88 -6.81 -0.82
C PHE A 101 -11.42 -7.23 -0.71
N PHE A 102 -10.92 -8.07 -1.62
CA PHE A 102 -9.57 -8.60 -1.55
C PHE A 102 -8.79 -8.36 -2.83
N LYS A 103 -7.48 -8.20 -2.64
CA LYS A 103 -6.49 -8.45 -3.69
C LYS A 103 -5.66 -9.68 -3.31
N ALA A 104 -5.40 -10.53 -4.28
CA ALA A 104 -4.51 -11.66 -4.10
C ALA A 104 -3.09 -11.15 -3.81
N ALA A 105 -2.37 -11.83 -2.91
CA ALA A 105 -1.04 -11.39 -2.50
C ALA A 105 -0.02 -11.37 -3.66
N ASP A 106 -0.24 -12.15 -4.70
CA ASP A 106 0.60 -12.19 -5.91
C ASP A 106 0.37 -11.02 -6.87
N THR A 107 -0.61 -10.15 -6.63
CA THR A 107 -0.73 -8.87 -7.33
C THR A 107 0.29 -7.84 -6.86
N VAL A 108 0.93 -8.08 -5.69
CA VAL A 108 1.88 -7.15 -5.08
C VAL A 108 3.21 -7.18 -5.81
N VAL A 109 3.64 -6.01 -6.26
CA VAL A 109 4.93 -5.78 -6.91
C VAL A 109 5.66 -4.61 -6.26
N GLY A 110 6.92 -4.41 -6.62
CA GLY A 110 7.71 -3.28 -6.12
C GLY A 110 7.16 -1.92 -6.56
N PRO A 111 7.54 -0.85 -5.85
CA PRO A 111 6.98 0.49 -6.04
C PRO A 111 7.27 1.09 -7.43
N ASN A 112 8.32 0.58 -8.10
CA ASN A 112 8.73 1.07 -9.41
C ASN A 112 8.71 -0.02 -10.49
N ASP A 113 8.04 -1.13 -10.22
CA ASP A 113 7.88 -2.20 -11.20
C ASP A 113 6.87 -1.80 -12.29
N THR A 114 6.99 -2.43 -13.44
CA THR A 114 6.02 -2.24 -14.53
C THR A 114 4.65 -2.77 -14.10
N VAL A 115 3.60 -2.01 -14.40
CA VAL A 115 2.21 -2.46 -14.27
C VAL A 115 1.69 -2.91 -15.63
N LEU A 116 1.03 -4.07 -15.66
CA LEU A 116 0.55 -4.67 -16.89
C LEU A 116 -0.93 -4.31 -17.13
N VAL A 117 -1.22 -3.68 -18.27
CA VAL A 117 -2.60 -3.46 -18.74
C VAL A 117 -3.15 -4.82 -19.20
N PRO A 118 -4.24 -5.32 -18.60
CA PRO A 118 -4.76 -6.66 -18.91
C PRO A 118 -5.22 -6.77 -20.36
N ARG A 119 -5.12 -7.96 -20.94
CA ARG A 119 -5.58 -8.23 -22.32
C ARG A 119 -7.05 -7.89 -22.49
N GLY A 120 -7.35 -7.05 -23.47
CA GLY A 120 -8.70 -6.57 -23.74
C GLY A 120 -9.21 -5.50 -22.76
N SER A 121 -8.38 -5.05 -21.82
CA SER A 121 -8.72 -3.95 -20.94
C SER A 121 -8.85 -2.65 -21.72
N VAL A 122 -9.87 -1.89 -21.37
CA VAL A 122 -10.12 -0.54 -21.88
C VAL A 122 -10.42 0.48 -20.79
N LYS A 123 -10.47 0.03 -19.52
CA LYS A 123 -10.85 0.85 -18.36
C LYS A 123 -9.91 0.67 -17.18
N THR A 124 -8.60 0.50 -17.43
CA THR A 124 -7.59 0.47 -16.36
C THR A 124 -7.48 1.84 -15.71
N ASP A 125 -7.57 1.90 -14.38
CA ASP A 125 -7.66 3.11 -13.56
C ASP A 125 -6.63 3.09 -12.44
N TRP A 126 -6.35 4.25 -11.86
CA TRP A 126 -5.38 4.48 -10.79
C TRP A 126 -6.07 4.81 -9.47
N GLU A 127 -5.44 4.45 -8.36
CA GLU A 127 -5.88 4.78 -7.00
C GLU A 127 -4.67 4.86 -6.04
N VAL A 128 -4.31 6.06 -5.57
CA VAL A 128 -3.33 6.19 -4.47
C VAL A 128 -4.01 5.85 -3.16
N GLU A 129 -3.38 4.97 -2.36
CA GLU A 129 -3.94 4.51 -1.09
C GLU A 129 -2.89 4.45 0.02
N LEU A 130 -3.32 4.74 1.25
CA LEU A 130 -2.55 4.39 2.44
C LEU A 130 -2.68 2.88 2.67
N ALA A 131 -1.54 2.18 2.67
CA ALA A 131 -1.45 0.79 3.09
C ALA A 131 -1.09 0.71 4.57
N VAL A 132 -1.88 -0.05 5.33
CA VAL A 132 -1.64 -0.39 6.73
C VAL A 132 -1.08 -1.80 6.81
N VAL A 133 0.06 -1.98 7.48
CA VAL A 133 0.70 -3.29 7.66
C VAL A 133 0.48 -3.76 9.10
N ILE A 134 -0.07 -4.95 9.25
CA ILE A 134 -0.35 -5.56 10.56
C ILE A 134 0.95 -6.08 11.19
N GLY A 135 1.15 -5.77 12.48
CA GLY A 135 2.31 -6.20 13.28
C GLY A 135 1.99 -7.20 14.37
N ARG A 136 0.73 -7.25 14.81
CA ARG A 136 0.26 -8.21 15.83
C ARG A 136 -1.03 -8.87 15.34
N THR A 137 -1.22 -10.13 15.71
CA THR A 137 -2.46 -10.84 15.36
C THR A 137 -3.67 -10.10 15.95
N ALA A 138 -4.52 -9.55 15.07
CA ALA A 138 -5.78 -8.90 15.43
C ALA A 138 -6.95 -9.86 15.16
N ARG A 139 -7.71 -10.15 16.20
CA ARG A 139 -8.88 -11.02 16.18
C ARG A 139 -9.89 -10.48 17.17
N TYR A 140 -11.09 -10.12 16.70
CA TYR A 140 -12.17 -9.60 17.54
C TYR A 140 -11.68 -8.48 18.48
N VAL A 141 -10.96 -7.49 17.91
CA VAL A 141 -10.44 -6.35 18.67
C VAL A 141 -11.60 -5.66 19.38
N ALA A 142 -11.53 -5.61 20.71
CA ALA A 142 -12.60 -5.11 21.56
C ALA A 142 -12.72 -3.56 21.51
N ASP A 143 -13.85 -3.02 21.95
CA ASP A 143 -14.11 -1.57 21.91
C ASP A 143 -13.19 -0.77 22.84
N ASP A 144 -12.68 -1.38 23.89
CA ASP A 144 -11.77 -0.79 24.87
C ASP A 144 -10.28 -0.99 24.52
N GLU A 145 -9.97 -1.71 23.42
CA GLU A 145 -8.60 -1.87 22.92
C GLU A 145 -8.27 -0.78 21.89
N ASP A 146 -7.00 -0.38 21.83
CA ASP A 146 -6.48 0.48 20.78
C ASP A 146 -6.16 -0.34 19.52
N PRO A 147 -6.91 -0.19 18.40
CA PRO A 147 -6.64 -0.93 17.18
C PRO A 147 -5.30 -0.58 16.53
N LEU A 148 -4.77 0.62 16.74
CA LEU A 148 -3.48 1.03 16.20
C LEU A 148 -2.31 0.29 16.85
N ALA A 149 -2.49 -0.27 18.05
CA ALA A 149 -1.50 -1.13 18.69
C ALA A 149 -1.25 -2.46 17.94
N TYR A 150 -2.08 -2.79 16.94
CA TYR A 150 -1.91 -3.96 16.08
C TYR A 150 -1.15 -3.64 14.78
N VAL A 151 -0.87 -2.37 14.51
CA VAL A 151 -0.22 -1.89 13.28
C VAL A 151 1.29 -1.86 13.44
N ALA A 152 2.03 -2.47 12.50
CA ALA A 152 3.48 -2.38 12.42
C ALA A 152 3.95 -1.08 11.78
N GLY A 153 3.19 -0.57 10.81
CA GLY A 153 3.53 0.63 10.08
C GLY A 153 2.70 0.81 8.82
N TYR A 154 3.16 1.74 7.97
CA TYR A 154 2.43 2.25 6.83
C TYR A 154 3.31 2.28 5.58
N ALA A 155 2.69 2.15 4.41
CA ALA A 155 3.34 2.25 3.12
C ALA A 155 2.41 2.95 2.10
N VAL A 156 2.95 3.32 0.94
CA VAL A 156 2.13 3.74 -0.19
C VAL A 156 1.69 2.50 -0.96
N ALA A 157 0.41 2.40 -1.31
CA ALA A 157 -0.11 1.41 -2.24
C ALA A 157 -0.71 2.07 -3.47
N HIS A 158 -0.67 1.36 -4.59
CA HIS A 158 -1.38 1.70 -5.81
C HIS A 158 -2.43 0.60 -6.07
N ASP A 159 -3.70 0.85 -5.72
CA ASP A 159 -4.80 -0.10 -5.94
C ASP A 159 -5.31 -0.01 -7.38
N VAL A 160 -4.46 -0.42 -8.36
CA VAL A 160 -4.81 -0.42 -9.77
C VAL A 160 -6.08 -1.24 -10.02
N SER A 161 -6.98 -0.71 -10.85
CA SER A 161 -8.31 -1.25 -11.04
C SER A 161 -8.65 -1.35 -12.53
N GLU A 162 -9.24 -2.45 -12.97
CA GLU A 162 -9.87 -2.53 -14.28
C GLU A 162 -11.39 -2.43 -14.10
N ARG A 163 -11.94 -1.27 -14.44
CA ARG A 163 -13.32 -0.90 -14.08
C ARG A 163 -14.38 -1.74 -14.80
N GLU A 164 -14.14 -2.15 -16.06
CA GLU A 164 -15.08 -3.04 -16.75
C GLU A 164 -15.17 -4.38 -16.01
N PHE A 165 -14.02 -4.96 -15.66
CA PHE A 165 -14.00 -6.25 -14.97
C PHE A 165 -14.59 -6.14 -13.56
N GLN A 166 -14.34 -5.03 -12.86
CA GLN A 166 -14.84 -4.75 -11.52
C GLN A 166 -16.36 -4.60 -11.48
N ILE A 167 -16.93 -3.81 -12.41
CA ILE A 167 -18.31 -3.31 -12.30
C ILE A 167 -19.23 -3.98 -13.30
N GLU A 168 -18.78 -4.22 -14.55
CA GLU A 168 -19.64 -4.62 -15.65
C GLU A 168 -19.65 -6.14 -15.89
N ARG A 169 -18.75 -6.89 -15.22
CA ARG A 169 -18.55 -8.33 -15.42
C ARG A 169 -19.09 -9.17 -14.25
N GLY A 170 -20.34 -8.96 -13.84
CA GLY A 170 -21.07 -9.78 -12.86
C GLY A 170 -20.93 -9.35 -11.40
N GLY A 171 -20.52 -8.10 -11.13
CA GLY A 171 -20.63 -7.45 -9.83
C GLY A 171 -19.63 -7.90 -8.73
N THR A 172 -18.66 -8.75 -9.05
CA THR A 172 -17.57 -9.10 -8.12
C THR A 172 -16.37 -8.20 -8.37
N TRP A 173 -16.04 -7.34 -7.43
CA TRP A 173 -14.96 -6.36 -7.57
C TRP A 173 -13.58 -6.99 -7.78
N ASP A 174 -13.34 -8.16 -7.16
CA ASP A 174 -12.08 -8.87 -7.24
C ASP A 174 -11.59 -9.12 -8.69
N LYS A 175 -12.49 -9.29 -9.65
CA LYS A 175 -12.11 -9.48 -11.07
C LYS A 175 -11.34 -8.30 -11.63
N GLY A 176 -11.68 -7.08 -11.24
CA GLY A 176 -11.01 -5.86 -11.68
C GLY A 176 -9.84 -5.43 -10.79
N LYS A 177 -9.69 -6.06 -9.63
CA LYS A 177 -8.69 -5.72 -8.63
C LYS A 177 -7.54 -6.72 -8.57
N ASN A 178 -7.67 -7.90 -9.18
CA ASN A 178 -6.71 -9.00 -9.10
C ASN A 178 -5.98 -9.31 -10.42
N CYS A 179 -5.91 -8.35 -11.35
CA CYS A 179 -5.04 -8.53 -12.49
C CYS A 179 -3.57 -8.49 -12.05
N GLU A 180 -2.70 -9.16 -12.81
CA GLU A 180 -1.28 -9.23 -12.54
C GLU A 180 -0.68 -7.83 -12.34
N THR A 181 0.17 -7.66 -11.33
CA THR A 181 0.87 -6.40 -10.96
C THR A 181 -0.01 -5.27 -10.41
N PHE A 182 -1.26 -5.53 -10.08
CA PHE A 182 -2.24 -4.48 -9.75
C PHE A 182 -2.12 -3.92 -8.33
N ASN A 183 -1.04 -4.26 -7.57
CA ASN A 183 -0.81 -3.70 -6.24
C ASN A 183 0.66 -3.30 -6.00
N PRO A 184 1.24 -2.33 -6.75
CA PRO A 184 2.53 -1.76 -6.37
C PRO A 184 2.53 -1.27 -4.92
N LEU A 185 3.53 -1.69 -4.12
CA LEU A 185 3.62 -1.42 -2.69
C LEU A 185 5.02 -0.94 -2.31
N GLY A 186 5.12 0.10 -1.50
CA GLY A 186 6.39 0.66 -0.99
C GLY A 186 6.49 2.18 -1.25
N PRO A 187 7.70 2.76 -1.32
CA PRO A 187 9.01 2.11 -1.51
C PRO A 187 9.55 1.43 -0.25
N TRP A 188 9.03 1.74 0.90
CA TRP A 188 9.41 1.18 2.20
C TRP A 188 8.18 1.07 3.11
N LEU A 189 8.32 0.28 4.14
CA LEU A 189 7.45 0.29 5.32
C LEU A 189 8.00 1.33 6.31
N VAL A 190 7.22 2.34 6.62
CA VAL A 190 7.50 3.28 7.71
C VAL A 190 6.88 2.72 8.98
N THR A 191 7.69 2.45 10.01
CA THR A 191 7.17 1.90 11.26
C THR A 191 6.20 2.87 11.95
N ALA A 192 5.19 2.34 12.65
CA ALA A 192 4.07 3.11 13.19
C ALA A 192 4.50 4.26 14.10
N ASP A 193 5.60 4.11 14.83
CA ASP A 193 6.17 5.14 15.72
C ASP A 193 6.74 6.37 14.99
N GLU A 194 6.95 6.28 13.67
CA GLU A 194 7.42 7.40 12.82
C GLU A 194 6.25 8.18 12.17
N VAL A 195 5.02 7.70 12.32
CA VAL A 195 3.82 8.34 11.77
C VAL A 195 2.98 8.86 12.94
N ALA A 196 2.99 10.18 13.12
CA ALA A 196 2.35 10.81 14.27
C ALA A 196 0.82 10.60 14.28
N ASP A 197 0.18 10.73 13.11
CA ASP A 197 -1.25 10.49 12.93
C ASP A 197 -1.50 9.95 11.51
N PRO A 198 -1.97 8.70 11.36
CA PRO A 198 -2.32 8.15 10.05
C PRO A 198 -3.55 8.83 9.41
N GLN A 199 -4.29 9.64 10.16
CA GLN A 199 -5.44 10.41 9.65
C GLN A 199 -5.08 11.84 9.23
N ASP A 200 -3.79 12.22 9.22
CA ASP A 200 -3.31 13.53 8.78
C ASP A 200 -2.17 13.39 7.76
N LEU A 201 -2.39 12.61 6.70
CA LEU A 201 -1.42 12.39 5.64
C LEU A 201 -1.96 12.89 4.31
N SER A 202 -1.16 13.69 3.58
CA SER A 202 -1.51 14.07 2.20
C SER A 202 -1.13 12.98 1.21
N LEU A 203 -2.02 12.73 0.22
CA LEU A 203 -1.85 11.76 -0.85
C LEU A 203 -1.93 12.47 -2.20
N LYS A 204 -0.98 12.18 -3.08
CA LYS A 204 -0.98 12.75 -4.44
C LYS A 204 -0.68 11.69 -5.48
N LEU A 205 -1.30 11.85 -6.66
CA LEU A 205 -1.02 10.98 -7.80
C LEU A 205 -1.02 11.81 -9.10
N TRP A 206 -0.06 11.50 -9.95
CA TRP A 206 0.10 12.10 -11.27
C TRP A 206 0.06 11.02 -12.35
N VAL A 207 -0.58 11.34 -13.47
CA VAL A 207 -0.54 10.55 -14.70
C VAL A 207 0.15 11.38 -15.78
N ASN A 208 1.25 10.89 -16.33
CA ASN A 208 2.07 11.58 -17.34
C ASN A 208 2.47 13.01 -16.90
N GLY A 209 2.75 13.18 -15.59
CA GLY A 209 3.13 14.46 -14.99
C GLY A 209 1.95 15.39 -14.67
N GLU A 210 0.71 15.04 -15.02
CA GLU A 210 -0.49 15.80 -14.66
C GLU A 210 -1.08 15.32 -13.33
N LEU A 211 -1.28 16.23 -12.38
CA LEU A 211 -1.87 15.91 -11.06
C LEU A 211 -3.33 15.46 -11.25
N LYS A 212 -3.64 14.26 -10.77
CA LYS A 212 -4.98 13.66 -10.84
C LYS A 212 -5.65 13.51 -9.48
N GLN A 213 -4.90 13.08 -8.47
CA GLN A 213 -5.41 13.00 -7.10
C GLN A 213 -4.60 13.92 -6.19
N ASP A 214 -5.28 14.67 -5.33
CA ASP A 214 -4.70 15.53 -4.29
C ASP A 214 -5.64 15.50 -3.08
N GLY A 215 -5.43 14.56 -2.18
CA GLY A 215 -6.30 14.25 -1.06
C GLY A 215 -5.56 14.18 0.27
N THR A 216 -6.33 13.87 1.32
CA THR A 216 -5.81 13.69 2.68
C THR A 216 -6.56 12.55 3.36
N THR A 217 -5.86 11.75 4.20
CA THR A 217 -6.48 10.71 5.01
C THR A 217 -7.50 11.25 6.02
N ALA A 218 -7.51 12.56 6.29
CA ALA A 218 -8.55 13.22 7.09
C ALA A 218 -9.94 13.14 6.45
N GLU A 219 -10.05 12.93 5.11
CA GLU A 219 -11.30 12.74 4.39
C GLU A 219 -11.80 11.27 4.40
N GLN A 220 -11.09 10.36 5.06
CA GLN A 220 -11.56 8.97 5.23
C GLN A 220 -12.88 8.93 6.00
N ILE A 221 -13.84 8.12 5.51
CA ILE A 221 -15.14 7.89 6.14
C ILE A 221 -14.94 7.04 7.39
N PHE A 222 -14.13 5.99 7.29
CA PHE A 222 -13.72 5.12 8.39
C PHE A 222 -12.21 5.26 8.59
N SER A 223 -11.82 5.65 9.79
CA SER A 223 -10.42 5.81 10.18
C SER A 223 -9.66 4.48 10.12
N VAL A 224 -8.33 4.53 10.08
CA VAL A 224 -7.48 3.34 10.16
C VAL A 224 -7.84 2.48 11.37
N ALA A 225 -8.07 3.10 12.54
CA ALA A 225 -8.45 2.40 13.76
C ALA A 225 -9.78 1.66 13.61
N GLU A 226 -10.80 2.32 13.06
CA GLU A 226 -12.10 1.71 12.79
C GLU A 226 -12.00 0.55 11.81
N VAL A 227 -11.24 0.73 10.72
CA VAL A 227 -11.02 -0.31 9.71
C VAL A 227 -10.35 -1.54 10.33
N VAL A 228 -9.28 -1.39 11.11
CA VAL A 228 -8.60 -2.53 11.76
C VAL A 228 -9.55 -3.26 12.72
N ARG A 229 -10.28 -2.51 13.56
CA ARG A 229 -11.28 -3.10 14.48
C ARG A 229 -12.36 -3.83 13.70
N TYR A 230 -12.97 -3.18 12.71
CA TYR A 230 -14.06 -3.74 11.91
C TYR A 230 -13.65 -5.03 11.20
N VAL A 231 -12.56 -5.00 10.44
CA VAL A 231 -12.08 -6.18 9.70
C VAL A 231 -11.77 -7.35 10.64
N SER A 232 -11.24 -7.08 11.84
CA SER A 232 -10.92 -8.12 12.83
C SER A 232 -12.14 -8.89 13.34
N GLN A 233 -13.36 -8.36 13.16
CA GLN A 233 -14.62 -9.04 13.55
C GLN A 233 -14.98 -10.17 12.57
N PHE A 234 -14.50 -10.13 11.33
CA PHE A 234 -14.88 -11.07 10.26
C PHE A 234 -13.74 -12.01 9.89
N MET A 235 -12.50 -11.60 10.13
CA MET A 235 -11.32 -12.40 9.81
C MET A 235 -10.16 -12.11 10.75
N VAL A 236 -9.28 -13.08 10.91
CA VAL A 236 -8.04 -12.86 11.64
C VAL A 236 -7.06 -12.11 10.74
N LEU A 237 -6.53 -11.00 11.23
CA LEU A 237 -5.41 -10.30 10.62
C LEU A 237 -4.11 -10.80 11.27
N TYR A 238 -3.18 -11.28 10.46
CA TYR A 238 -1.88 -11.76 10.92
C TYR A 238 -0.77 -10.74 10.64
N PRO A 239 0.34 -10.77 11.38
CA PRO A 239 1.50 -9.96 11.08
C PRO A 239 1.95 -10.13 9.62
N GLY A 240 2.17 -9.02 8.93
CA GLY A 240 2.49 -8.99 7.50
C GLY A 240 1.29 -8.94 6.56
N ASP A 241 0.06 -9.09 7.05
CA ASP A 241 -1.14 -8.76 6.25
C ASP A 241 -1.19 -7.26 5.97
N VAL A 242 -1.75 -6.90 4.83
CA VAL A 242 -1.85 -5.50 4.36
C VAL A 242 -3.32 -5.11 4.26
N ILE A 243 -3.65 -3.88 4.66
CA ILE A 243 -4.95 -3.28 4.42
C ILE A 243 -4.74 -2.04 3.54
N ASN A 244 -5.32 -2.03 2.34
CA ASN A 244 -5.46 -0.84 1.50
C ASN A 244 -6.71 -0.09 1.96
N THR A 245 -6.59 1.20 2.29
CA THR A 245 -7.62 1.92 3.07
C THR A 245 -8.58 2.77 2.23
N GLY A 246 -8.55 2.61 0.91
CA GLY A 246 -9.35 3.41 0.00
C GLY A 246 -8.58 4.60 -0.58
N THR A 247 -9.15 5.21 -1.61
CA THR A 247 -8.55 6.28 -2.41
C THR A 247 -9.37 7.56 -2.34
N PRO A 248 -8.75 8.76 -2.38
CA PRO A 248 -9.44 10.03 -2.51
C PRO A 248 -10.00 10.24 -3.93
N ALA A 249 -10.75 11.32 -4.16
CA ALA A 249 -11.23 11.74 -5.48
C ALA A 249 -10.10 11.96 -6.50
N GLY A 250 -10.43 11.93 -7.79
CA GLY A 250 -9.53 12.15 -8.91
C GLY A 250 -9.18 10.91 -9.72
N VAL A 251 -9.93 9.81 -9.53
CA VAL A 251 -9.81 8.60 -10.36
C VAL A 251 -10.40 8.79 -11.76
N ALA A 252 -9.94 8.00 -12.75
CA ALA A 252 -10.48 8.09 -14.11
C ALA A 252 -11.97 7.76 -14.17
N LEU A 253 -12.46 6.86 -13.30
CA LEU A 253 -13.88 6.50 -13.22
C LEU A 253 -14.77 7.73 -12.93
N GLY A 254 -14.32 8.67 -12.09
CA GLY A 254 -15.02 9.89 -11.72
C GLY A 254 -14.94 11.01 -12.77
N ALA A 255 -14.01 10.91 -13.74
CA ALA A 255 -13.77 11.95 -14.72
C ALA A 255 -14.91 12.06 -15.75
N PRO A 256 -15.08 13.26 -16.38
CA PRO A 256 -15.99 13.43 -17.53
C PRO A 256 -15.60 12.56 -18.73
N GLU A 257 -16.58 12.26 -19.57
CA GLU A 257 -16.31 11.58 -20.85
C GLU A 257 -15.58 12.50 -21.87
N PRO A 258 -14.62 11.96 -22.67
CA PRO A 258 -14.09 10.57 -22.59
C PRO A 258 -13.19 10.39 -21.37
N LYS A 259 -13.43 9.34 -20.59
CA LYS A 259 -12.65 9.05 -19.38
C LYS A 259 -11.19 8.72 -19.71
N PRO A 260 -10.21 9.27 -18.96
CA PRO A 260 -8.79 9.14 -19.27
C PRO A 260 -8.17 7.86 -18.71
N PHE A 261 -8.76 6.69 -19.01
CA PHE A 261 -8.24 5.40 -18.55
C PHE A 261 -6.82 5.13 -19.08
N LEU A 262 -6.02 4.48 -18.26
CA LEU A 262 -4.63 4.14 -18.53
C LEU A 262 -4.46 3.18 -19.70
N ARG A 263 -3.32 3.36 -20.40
CA ARG A 263 -2.90 2.56 -21.54
C ARG A 263 -1.40 2.22 -21.41
N ALA A 264 -0.95 1.25 -22.17
CA ALA A 264 0.48 1.02 -22.36
C ALA A 264 1.18 2.30 -22.82
N GLY A 265 2.30 2.62 -22.19
CA GLY A 265 3.07 3.84 -22.38
C GLY A 265 2.79 4.94 -21.35
N ASP A 266 1.71 4.86 -20.58
CA ASP A 266 1.45 5.81 -19.51
C ASP A 266 2.40 5.61 -18.33
N VAL A 267 2.66 6.71 -17.62
CA VAL A 267 3.47 6.75 -16.41
C VAL A 267 2.62 7.28 -15.27
N VAL A 268 2.54 6.53 -14.19
CA VAL A 268 1.86 6.96 -12.96
C VAL A 268 2.90 7.15 -11.87
N GLU A 269 2.83 8.29 -11.20
CA GLU A 269 3.63 8.61 -10.02
C GLU A 269 2.67 8.91 -8.87
N LEU A 270 2.99 8.41 -7.68
CA LEU A 270 2.16 8.63 -6.50
C LEU A 270 3.01 8.75 -5.25
N GLU A 271 2.55 9.55 -4.29
CA GLU A 271 3.25 9.75 -3.03
C GLU A 271 2.26 9.97 -1.88
N ILE A 272 2.72 9.59 -0.69
CA ILE A 272 2.09 9.99 0.57
C ILE A 272 3.17 10.67 1.42
N ALA A 273 2.83 11.81 2.00
CA ALA A 273 3.75 12.60 2.81
C ALA A 273 4.38 11.75 3.92
N GLY A 274 5.72 11.75 4.00
CA GLY A 274 6.49 10.96 4.96
C GLY A 274 6.67 9.48 4.61
N LEU A 275 5.86 8.92 3.71
CA LEU A 275 5.89 7.49 3.35
C LEU A 275 6.66 7.19 2.06
N GLY A 276 6.95 8.21 1.24
CA GLY A 276 7.74 8.06 0.02
C GLY A 276 6.93 8.17 -1.27
N ARG A 277 7.59 7.90 -2.39
CA ARG A 277 7.04 8.05 -3.75
C ARG A 277 7.28 6.80 -4.56
N GLN A 278 6.33 6.48 -5.43
CA GLN A 278 6.37 5.40 -6.40
C GLN A 278 6.31 5.94 -7.83
N ARG A 279 6.79 5.17 -8.81
CA ARG A 279 6.68 5.48 -10.23
C ARG A 279 6.56 4.19 -11.04
N GLN A 280 5.44 3.98 -11.71
CA GLN A 280 5.20 2.84 -12.59
C GLN A 280 5.09 3.26 -14.05
N GLU A 281 5.63 2.42 -14.94
CA GLU A 281 5.35 2.44 -16.37
C GLU A 281 4.32 1.36 -16.70
N PHE A 282 3.30 1.70 -17.47
CA PHE A 282 2.27 0.77 -17.89
C PHE A 282 2.64 0.13 -19.23
N LYS A 283 2.49 -1.19 -19.36
CA LYS A 283 2.75 -1.96 -20.58
C LYS A 283 1.62 -2.94 -20.83
N ASP A 284 1.46 -3.37 -22.09
CA ASP A 284 0.51 -4.44 -22.40
C ASP A 284 0.98 -5.79 -21.79
N ALA A 285 0.01 -6.61 -21.31
CA ALA A 285 0.24 -7.94 -20.76
C ALA A 285 0.42 -9.03 -21.85
#